data_0490ef3ed33afa957c12452b8d323bb6
#
_entry.id   0490ef3ed33afa957c12452b8d323bb6
#
_cell.length_a   1.000
_cell.length_b   1.000
_cell.length_c   1.000
_cell.angle_alpha   90.00
_cell.angle_beta   90.00
_cell.angle_gamma   90.00
#
_symmetry.space_group_name_H-M   'P 1'
#
loop_
_entity.id
_entity.type
_entity.pdbx_description
1 polymer ?
#
loop_
_entity_poly.entity_id
_entity_poly.type
_entity_poly.pdbx_seq_one_letter_code
_entity_poly.pdbx_strand_id
1 'polypeptide(L)'
;MPVGLDESEMERVDEVVATRRKVARGDNLFRNGDRFNALYAIRTGFFKTRISSEDGRDQVTGFQMAGEIIGLDGIVSDHHTCDAVALEDAEVCVMPFDRIEELSREITSLQRHVHKIMSREIVREHGVMLLLGSMRAE
;
A
#
# COMPACT_ATOMS: atom_id res chain seq x y z
N MET A 1 9.97 2.53 15.43
CA MET A 1 9.68 1.24 14.83
C MET A 1 10.77 0.23 15.18
N PRO A 2 10.47 -0.70 16.08
CA PRO A 2 11.49 -1.59 16.61
C PRO A 2 11.76 -2.78 15.69
N VAL A 3 12.59 -2.59 14.70
CA VAL A 3 12.95 -3.66 13.77
C VAL A 3 14.45 -3.96 13.80
N GLY A 4 15.08 -3.76 14.96
CA GLY A 4 16.51 -4.01 15.13
C GLY A 4 17.39 -2.97 14.46
N LEU A 5 16.88 -1.77 14.25
CA LEU A 5 17.65 -0.66 13.66
C LEU A 5 18.36 0.13 14.74
N ASP A 6 19.57 0.61 14.45
CA ASP A 6 20.26 1.58 15.31
C ASP A 6 19.75 3.00 15.04
N GLU A 7 20.20 3.99 15.81
CA GLU A 7 19.75 5.38 15.67
C GLU A 7 20.01 5.96 14.28
N SER A 8 21.17 5.68 13.71
CA SER A 8 21.56 6.15 12.39
C SER A 8 20.65 5.57 11.30
N GLU A 9 20.35 4.28 11.40
CA GLU A 9 19.44 3.60 10.48
C GLU A 9 18.00 4.11 10.62
N MET A 10 17.54 4.36 11.85
CA MET A 10 16.22 4.94 12.12
C MET A 10 16.07 6.31 11.50
N GLU A 11 17.10 7.15 11.60
CA GLU A 11 17.08 8.49 10.97
C GLU A 11 16.93 8.39 9.46
N ARG A 12 17.59 7.45 8.82
CA ARG A 12 17.49 7.24 7.38
C ARG A 12 16.09 6.79 6.96
N VAL A 13 15.47 5.92 7.76
CA VAL A 13 14.08 5.49 7.53
C VAL A 13 13.13 6.68 7.72
N ASP A 14 13.32 7.46 8.77
CA ASP A 14 12.49 8.63 9.07
C ASP A 14 12.52 9.66 7.92
N GLU A 15 13.67 9.85 7.29
CA GLU A 15 13.78 10.73 6.11
C GLU A 15 12.91 10.25 4.95
N VAL A 16 12.85 8.95 4.72
CA VAL A 16 12.05 8.37 3.63
C VAL A 16 10.56 8.53 3.90
N VAL A 17 10.12 8.43 5.14
CA VAL A 17 8.70 8.52 5.51
C VAL A 17 8.26 9.93 5.93
N ALA A 18 9.13 10.93 5.80
CA ALA A 18 8.86 12.30 6.27
C ALA A 18 7.82 13.04 5.42
N THR A 19 7.68 12.71 4.15
CA THR A 19 6.75 13.38 3.25
C THR A 19 5.33 12.89 3.51
N ARG A 20 4.41 13.83 3.73
CA ARG A 20 3.00 13.53 4.02
C ARG A 20 2.11 14.11 2.94
N ARG A 21 1.00 13.42 2.70
CA ARG A 21 -0.02 13.86 1.76
C ARG A 21 -1.40 13.67 2.36
N LYS A 22 -2.21 14.70 2.27
CA LYS A 22 -3.61 14.63 2.67
C LYS A 22 -4.46 14.22 1.49
N VAL A 23 -5.44 13.35 1.74
CA VAL A 23 -6.38 12.87 0.72
C VAL A 23 -7.76 13.09 1.28
N ALA A 24 -8.55 13.94 0.62
CA ALA A 24 -9.91 14.23 1.07
C ALA A 24 -10.83 13.05 0.77
N ARG A 25 -11.88 12.92 1.56
CA ARG A 25 -12.91 11.90 1.37
C ARG A 25 -13.42 11.92 -0.09
N GLY A 26 -13.44 10.76 -0.70
CA GLY A 26 -13.88 10.59 -2.08
C GLY A 26 -12.80 10.80 -3.13
N ASP A 27 -11.64 11.35 -2.76
CA ASP A 27 -10.53 11.54 -3.67
C ASP A 27 -9.73 10.25 -3.83
N ASN A 28 -9.08 10.12 -4.98
CA ASN A 28 -8.19 9.01 -5.24
C ASN A 28 -6.77 9.33 -4.77
N LEU A 29 -6.16 8.39 -4.09
CA LEU A 29 -4.74 8.42 -3.79
C LEU A 29 -3.96 8.08 -5.06
N PHE A 30 -4.41 7.06 -5.77
CA PHE A 30 -3.94 6.69 -7.11
C PHE A 30 -5.07 6.00 -7.87
N ARG A 31 -4.90 5.88 -9.18
CA ARG A 31 -5.86 5.23 -10.07
C ARG A 31 -5.20 4.12 -10.86
N ASN A 32 -6.00 3.16 -11.29
CA ASN A 32 -5.55 2.11 -12.20
C ASN A 32 -4.90 2.74 -13.43
N GLY A 33 -3.69 2.30 -13.74
CA GLY A 33 -2.91 2.82 -14.86
C GLY A 33 -1.94 3.92 -14.50
N ASP A 34 -2.06 4.52 -13.32
CA ASP A 34 -1.09 5.52 -12.86
C ASP A 34 0.26 4.88 -12.64
N ARG A 35 1.31 5.63 -12.96
CA ARG A 35 2.67 5.16 -12.76
C ARG A 35 2.95 4.90 -11.29
N PHE A 36 3.54 3.74 -11.01
CA PHE A 36 3.94 3.38 -9.65
C PHE A 36 5.27 4.06 -9.29
N ASN A 37 5.25 4.93 -8.28
CA ASN A 37 6.43 5.65 -7.82
C ASN A 37 6.70 5.47 -6.33
N ALA A 38 5.66 5.16 -5.57
CA ALA A 38 5.76 5.17 -4.12
C ALA A 38 4.79 4.19 -3.49
N LEU A 39 5.14 3.74 -2.28
CA LEU A 39 4.21 3.12 -1.36
C LEU A 39 3.70 4.19 -0.40
N TYR A 40 2.57 3.94 0.22
CA TYR A 40 1.94 4.89 1.12
C TYR A 40 1.62 4.20 2.44
N ALA A 41 2.11 4.78 3.54
CA ALA A 41 1.75 4.32 4.89
C ALA A 41 0.58 5.16 5.38
N ILE A 42 -0.54 4.54 5.68
CA ILE A 42 -1.74 5.24 6.13
C ILE A 42 -1.54 5.65 7.59
N ARG A 43 -1.61 6.97 7.85
CA ARG A 43 -1.51 7.50 9.21
C ARG A 43 -2.87 7.67 9.86
N THR A 44 -3.82 8.23 9.11
CA THR A 44 -5.19 8.45 9.58
C THR A 44 -6.15 8.17 8.43
N GLY A 45 -7.38 7.83 8.76
CA GLY A 45 -8.40 7.51 7.79
C GLY A 45 -8.31 6.10 7.25
N PHE A 46 -9.09 5.82 6.24
CA PHE A 46 -9.05 4.52 5.58
C PHE A 46 -9.45 4.65 4.11
N PHE A 47 -9.04 3.63 3.34
CA PHE A 47 -9.20 3.59 1.90
C PHE A 47 -9.87 2.30 1.47
N LYS A 48 -10.54 2.35 0.34
CA LYS A 48 -10.91 1.13 -0.39
C LYS A 48 -10.09 1.05 -1.66
N THR A 49 -9.75 -0.15 -2.07
CA THR A 49 -9.20 -0.42 -3.40
C THR A 49 -10.27 -1.09 -4.25
N ARG A 50 -10.32 -0.72 -5.52
CA ARG A 50 -11.32 -1.25 -6.45
C ARG A 50 -10.74 -1.42 -7.85
N ILE A 51 -11.31 -2.35 -8.59
CA ILE A 51 -11.01 -2.57 -10.00
C ILE A 51 -12.30 -2.37 -10.77
N SER A 52 -12.23 -1.59 -11.87
CA SER A 52 -13.34 -1.44 -12.80
C SER A 52 -13.14 -2.41 -13.96
N SER A 53 -14.16 -3.21 -14.26
CA SER A 53 -14.12 -4.09 -15.41
C SER A 53 -14.57 -3.36 -16.68
N GLU A 54 -14.30 -3.94 -17.86
CA GLU A 54 -14.64 -3.35 -19.15
C GLU A 54 -16.15 -3.14 -19.34
N ASP A 55 -16.97 -3.93 -18.65
CA ASP A 55 -18.42 -3.82 -18.70
C ASP A 55 -18.98 -2.80 -17.69
N GLY A 56 -18.13 -2.01 -17.07
CA GLY A 56 -18.50 -0.96 -16.14
C GLY A 56 -18.80 -1.40 -14.71
N ARG A 57 -18.53 -2.65 -14.37
CA ARG A 57 -18.72 -3.14 -13.01
C ARG A 57 -17.50 -2.81 -12.15
N ASP A 58 -17.76 -2.20 -11.00
CA ASP A 58 -16.73 -1.95 -10.00
C ASP A 58 -16.69 -3.11 -9.01
N GLN A 59 -15.48 -3.57 -8.72
CA GLN A 59 -15.26 -4.60 -7.71
C GLN A 59 -14.30 -4.05 -6.65
N VAL A 60 -14.75 -4.06 -5.40
CA VAL A 60 -13.90 -3.70 -4.26
C VAL A 60 -12.95 -4.88 -4.01
N THR A 61 -11.64 -4.60 -4.01
CA THR A 61 -10.62 -5.62 -3.79
C THR A 61 -10.07 -5.61 -2.37
N GLY A 62 -10.31 -4.56 -1.61
CA GLY A 62 -9.88 -4.52 -0.22
C GLY A 62 -10.13 -3.19 0.45
N PHE A 63 -9.88 -3.17 1.75
CA PHE A 63 -9.91 -1.99 2.59
C PHE A 63 -8.61 -1.91 3.37
N GLN A 64 -8.02 -0.74 3.46
CA GLN A 64 -6.80 -0.50 4.24
C GLN A 64 -7.04 0.66 5.20
N MET A 65 -6.50 0.54 6.38
CA MET A 65 -6.69 1.52 7.45
C MET A 65 -5.36 1.95 8.07
N ALA A 66 -5.43 2.88 9.02
CA ALA A 66 -4.25 3.39 9.70
C ALA A 66 -3.34 2.27 10.20
N GLY A 67 -2.04 2.40 9.97
CA GLY A 67 -1.04 1.41 10.28
C GLY A 67 -0.73 0.44 9.15
N GLU A 68 -1.48 0.49 8.07
CA GLU A 68 -1.27 -0.38 6.90
C GLU A 68 -0.57 0.35 5.75
N ILE A 69 0.04 -0.43 4.86
CA ILE A 69 0.69 0.06 3.65
C ILE A 69 -0.25 -0.15 2.47
N ILE A 70 -0.37 0.85 1.61
CA ILE A 70 -1.17 0.77 0.39
C ILE A 70 -0.29 1.11 -0.83
N GLY A 71 -0.59 0.52 -1.96
CA GLY A 71 0.14 0.76 -3.21
C GLY A 71 1.01 -0.40 -3.70
N LEU A 72 1.03 -1.52 -2.98
CA LEU A 72 1.85 -2.69 -3.33
C LEU A 72 1.49 -3.31 -4.69
N ASP A 73 0.29 -3.05 -5.19
CA ASP A 73 -0.21 -3.55 -6.47
C ASP A 73 0.63 -3.12 -7.67
N GLY A 74 1.34 -1.99 -7.55
CA GLY A 74 2.10 -1.42 -8.66
C GLY A 74 3.52 -1.97 -8.85
N ILE A 75 3.99 -2.80 -7.93
CA ILE A 75 5.39 -3.24 -7.93
C ILE A 75 5.75 -4.08 -9.16
N VAL A 76 4.85 -4.97 -9.57
CA VAL A 76 5.14 -5.94 -10.64
C VAL A 76 5.21 -5.28 -12.02
N SER A 77 4.28 -4.38 -12.30
CA SER A 77 4.10 -3.80 -13.65
C SER A 77 4.51 -2.34 -13.79
N ASP A 78 5.01 -1.74 -12.71
CA ASP A 78 5.35 -0.31 -12.61
C ASP A 78 4.14 0.63 -12.79
N HIS A 79 2.94 0.09 -12.79
CA HIS A 79 1.69 0.84 -12.83
C HIS A 79 0.71 0.27 -11.83
N HIS A 80 -0.09 1.14 -11.23
CA HIS A 80 -1.15 0.69 -10.34
C HIS A 80 -2.20 -0.09 -11.11
N THR A 81 -2.71 -1.15 -10.51
CA THR A 81 -3.69 -2.05 -11.12
C THR A 81 -5.08 -1.88 -10.55
N CYS A 82 -5.24 -0.96 -9.61
CA CYS A 82 -6.52 -0.64 -8.98
C CYS A 82 -6.57 0.84 -8.63
N ASP A 83 -7.78 1.31 -8.31
CA ASP A 83 -7.98 2.65 -7.75
C ASP A 83 -7.94 2.54 -6.23
N ALA A 84 -7.34 3.54 -5.57
CA ALA A 84 -7.41 3.69 -4.11
C ALA A 84 -8.19 4.97 -3.80
N VAL A 85 -9.32 4.83 -3.12
CA VAL A 85 -10.24 5.93 -2.82
C VAL A 85 -10.35 6.12 -1.32
N ALA A 86 -10.17 7.35 -0.85
CA ALA A 86 -10.33 7.68 0.56
C ALA A 86 -11.81 7.62 0.94
N LEU A 87 -12.13 6.86 1.98
CA LEU A 87 -13.51 6.75 2.49
C LEU A 87 -13.83 7.81 3.55
N GLU A 88 -12.79 8.46 4.07
CA GLU A 88 -12.88 9.64 4.92
C GLU A 88 -11.62 10.48 4.70
N ASP A 89 -11.57 11.68 5.25
CA ASP A 89 -10.36 12.50 5.16
C ASP A 89 -9.19 11.73 5.77
N ALA A 90 -8.13 11.58 5.01
CA ALA A 90 -7.02 10.71 5.34
C ALA A 90 -5.69 11.44 5.18
N GLU A 91 -4.67 10.90 5.84
CA GLU A 91 -3.29 11.35 5.67
C GLU A 91 -2.40 10.12 5.52
N VAL A 92 -1.51 10.19 4.56
CA VAL A 92 -0.55 9.11 4.28
C VAL A 92 0.88 9.66 4.32
N CYS A 93 1.83 8.78 4.64
CA CYS A 93 3.25 9.07 4.43
C CYS A 93 3.61 8.54 3.05
N VAL A 94 4.19 9.39 2.21
CA VAL A 94 4.63 9.02 0.87
C VAL A 94 6.04 8.45 0.95
N MET A 95 6.20 7.21 0.54
CA MET A 95 7.49 6.50 0.60
C MET A 95 7.94 6.18 -0.82
N PRO A 96 8.85 6.99 -1.42
CA PRO A 96 9.35 6.70 -2.75
C PRO A 96 9.96 5.30 -2.81
N PHE A 97 9.50 4.49 -3.76
CA PHE A 97 9.88 3.07 -3.81
C PHE A 97 11.37 2.87 -4.04
N ASP A 98 11.97 3.70 -4.88
CA ASP A 98 13.42 3.64 -5.15
C ASP A 98 14.24 3.84 -3.86
N ARG A 99 13.77 4.71 -2.98
CA ARG A 99 14.43 4.97 -1.69
C ARG A 99 14.26 3.79 -0.74
N ILE A 100 13.10 3.17 -0.75
CA ILE A 100 12.84 1.96 0.06
C ILE A 100 13.76 0.82 -0.39
N GLU A 101 13.89 0.60 -1.69
CA GLU A 101 14.76 -0.41 -2.25
C GLU A 101 16.23 -0.16 -1.89
N GLU A 102 16.68 1.08 -2.04
CA GLU A 102 18.03 1.49 -1.70
C GLU A 102 18.35 1.22 -0.22
N LEU A 103 17.46 1.64 0.67
CA LEU A 103 17.61 1.39 2.10
C LEU A 103 17.56 -0.10 2.45
N SER A 104 16.69 -0.85 1.78
CA SER A 104 16.55 -2.29 2.01
C SER A 104 17.80 -3.06 1.64
N ARG A 105 18.56 -2.61 0.63
CA ARG A 105 19.84 -3.24 0.27
C ARG A 105 20.90 -2.99 1.31
N GLU A 106 20.86 -1.86 1.98
CA GLU A 106 21.85 -1.47 2.98
C GLU A 106 21.49 -1.93 4.39
N ILE A 107 20.21 -2.03 4.69
CA ILE A 107 19.71 -2.38 6.03
C ILE A 107 18.93 -3.68 5.97
N THR A 108 19.57 -4.77 6.39
CA THR A 108 18.98 -6.12 6.34
C THR A 108 17.69 -6.24 7.16
N SER A 109 17.65 -5.61 8.33
CA SER A 109 16.44 -5.62 9.18
C SER A 109 15.25 -4.99 8.48
N LEU A 110 15.48 -3.91 7.75
CA LEU A 110 14.46 -3.23 6.97
C LEU A 110 13.95 -4.11 5.82
N GLN A 111 14.85 -4.77 5.12
CA GLN A 111 14.53 -5.70 4.03
C GLN A 111 13.59 -6.80 4.51
N ARG A 112 13.89 -7.40 5.67
CA ARG A 112 13.03 -8.42 6.28
C ARG A 112 11.66 -7.89 6.63
N HIS A 113 11.60 -6.67 7.13
CA HIS A 113 10.34 -6.03 7.50
C HIS A 113 9.47 -5.75 6.27
N VAL A 114 10.07 -5.25 5.19
CA VAL A 114 9.38 -5.04 3.90
C VAL A 114 8.85 -6.36 3.36
N HIS A 115 9.63 -7.43 3.39
CA HIS A 115 9.20 -8.75 2.95
C HIS A 115 8.01 -9.27 3.76
N LYS A 116 7.99 -9.02 5.07
CA LYS A 116 6.87 -9.42 5.93
C LYS A 116 5.59 -8.67 5.58
N ILE A 117 5.69 -7.39 5.29
CA ILE A 117 4.54 -6.58 4.89
C ILE A 117 3.97 -7.09 3.57
N MET A 118 4.83 -7.34 2.60
CA MET A 118 4.41 -7.87 1.29
C MET A 118 3.75 -9.24 1.42
N SER A 119 4.32 -10.10 2.27
CA SER A 119 3.76 -11.42 2.54
C SER A 119 2.37 -11.34 3.17
N ARG A 120 2.15 -10.44 4.11
CA ARG A 120 0.83 -10.21 4.72
C ARG A 120 -0.22 -9.80 3.70
N GLU A 121 0.14 -8.91 2.78
CA GLU A 121 -0.78 -8.46 1.73
C GLU A 121 -1.16 -9.60 0.79
N ILE A 122 -0.22 -10.45 0.42
CA ILE A 122 -0.49 -11.64 -0.42
C ILE A 122 -1.47 -12.57 0.28
N VAL A 123 -1.24 -12.88 1.55
CA VAL A 123 -2.11 -13.76 2.33
C VAL A 123 -3.50 -13.15 2.48
N ARG A 124 -3.59 -11.85 2.74
CA ARG A 124 -4.85 -11.13 2.87
C ARG A 124 -5.66 -11.16 1.58
N GLU A 125 -5.02 -10.91 0.45
CA GLU A 125 -5.68 -10.98 -0.87
C GLU A 125 -6.19 -12.38 -1.17
N HIS A 126 -5.42 -13.42 -0.86
CA HIS A 126 -5.85 -14.81 -1.00
C HIS A 126 -7.08 -15.11 -0.16
N GLY A 127 -7.12 -14.62 1.07
CA GLY A 127 -8.27 -14.77 1.96
C GLY A 127 -9.54 -14.16 1.39
N VAL A 128 -9.45 -12.95 0.85
CA VAL A 128 -10.56 -12.26 0.21
C VAL A 128 -11.02 -13.00 -1.04
N MET A 129 -10.09 -13.45 -1.87
CA MET A 129 -10.39 -14.19 -3.09
C MET A 129 -11.10 -15.50 -2.79
N LEU A 130 -10.67 -16.23 -1.78
CA LEU A 130 -11.33 -17.48 -1.33
C LEU A 130 -12.75 -17.21 -0.85
N LEU A 131 -12.96 -16.16 -0.10
CA LEU A 131 -14.29 -15.78 0.38
C LEU A 131 -15.23 -15.46 -0.78
N LEU A 132 -14.77 -14.67 -1.74
CA LEU A 132 -15.54 -14.33 -2.93
C LEU A 132 -15.84 -15.56 -3.79
N GLY A 133 -14.87 -16.45 -3.93
CA GLY A 133 -15.06 -17.71 -4.65
C GLY A 133 -16.11 -18.59 -4.00
N SER A 134 -16.11 -18.70 -2.69
CA SER A 134 -17.12 -19.43 -1.92
C SER A 134 -18.53 -18.87 -2.14
N MET A 135 -18.66 -17.55 -2.19
CA MET A 135 -19.94 -16.89 -2.42
C MET A 135 -20.48 -17.12 -3.82
N ARG A 136 -19.61 -17.33 -4.80
CA ARG A 136 -19.99 -17.58 -6.19
C ARG A 136 -20.30 -19.05 -6.49
N ALA A 137 -19.82 -19.95 -5.66
CA ALA A 137 -19.99 -21.39 -5.86
C ALA A 137 -21.42 -21.87 -5.59
N GLU A 138 -22.26 -21.00 -5.10
CA GLU A 138 -23.68 -21.26 -4.93
C GLU A 138 -24.47 -20.80 -6.15
#